data_fb2107208e61424c0b005eeb899716b5
#
_entry.id   fb2107208e61424c0b005eeb899716b5
#
_cell.length_a   1.000
_cell.length_b   1.000
_cell.length_c   1.000
_cell.angle_alpha   90.00
_cell.angle_beta   90.00
_cell.angle_gamma   90.00
#
_symmetry.space_group_name_H-M   'P 1'
#
loop_
_entity.id
_entity.type
_entity.pdbx_description
1 polymer ?
#
loop_
_entity_poly.entity_id
_entity_poly.type
_entity_poly.pdbx_seq_one_letter_code
_entity_poly.pdbx_strand_id
1 'polypeptide(L)'
;IFMSKDFPSAGFLLPCEILLKKMIKSTIAAVAASPFLFAGAAFAGPYVNLEATGSYPDGAYTSGGLEAVVGYEGQTTNGIGWYVSGGPTVTHTETADEFGDVEFIGYLGGSYDKFYGEISGVTAEDDVNWAAKAGVKFTF
;
A
#
# COMPACT_ATOMS: atom_id res chain seq x y z
N ILE A 1 50.76 29.53 -15.28
CA ILE A 1 50.57 28.08 -15.18
C ILE A 1 49.40 27.86 -14.22
N PHE A 2 48.17 27.79 -14.74
CA PHE A 2 47.00 27.43 -13.94
C PHE A 2 46.63 25.96 -14.30
N MET A 3 46.82 25.06 -13.34
CA MET A 3 46.29 23.70 -13.40
C MET A 3 44.83 23.72 -12.97
N SER A 4 43.94 23.54 -13.93
CA SER A 4 42.55 23.20 -13.70
C SER A 4 42.52 21.75 -13.22
N LYS A 5 42.02 21.54 -12.00
CA LYS A 5 41.65 20.21 -11.51
C LYS A 5 40.21 19.96 -11.87
N ASP A 6 39.96 19.25 -12.96
CA ASP A 6 38.69 18.65 -13.24
C ASP A 6 38.41 17.55 -12.23
N PHE A 7 37.42 17.76 -11.38
CA PHE A 7 36.80 16.72 -10.56
C PHE A 7 35.72 16.01 -11.40
N PRO A 8 35.79 14.74 -11.62
CA PRO A 8 34.69 14.00 -12.20
C PRO A 8 33.64 13.74 -11.12
N SER A 9 32.62 14.60 -11.05
CA SER A 9 31.43 14.37 -10.27
C SER A 9 30.36 13.67 -11.11
N ALA A 10 30.54 12.40 -11.39
CA ALA A 10 29.47 11.59 -11.92
C ALA A 10 29.79 10.12 -11.68
N GLY A 11 29.03 9.44 -10.86
CA GLY A 11 29.02 7.99 -10.90
C GLY A 11 28.81 7.21 -9.61
N PHE A 12 28.49 7.85 -8.48
CA PHE A 12 28.38 7.07 -7.24
C PHE A 12 26.93 6.81 -6.74
N LEU A 13 25.92 7.35 -7.40
CA LEU A 13 24.51 7.17 -6.99
C LEU A 13 23.76 6.03 -7.71
N LEU A 14 24.27 5.56 -8.84
CA LEU A 14 23.62 4.51 -9.64
C LEU A 14 23.53 3.11 -8.99
N PRO A 15 24.51 2.62 -8.23
CA PRO A 15 24.40 1.30 -7.63
C PRO A 15 23.39 1.22 -6.47
N CYS A 16 23.13 2.33 -5.78
CA CYS A 16 22.23 2.35 -4.64
C CYS A 16 20.75 2.26 -5.06
N GLU A 17 20.35 2.95 -6.13
CA GLU A 17 18.99 2.86 -6.67
C GLU A 17 18.67 1.48 -7.23
N ILE A 18 19.62 0.86 -7.92
CA ILE A 18 19.45 -0.49 -8.46
C ILE A 18 19.36 -1.53 -7.33
N LEU A 19 20.14 -1.36 -6.28
CA LEU A 19 20.06 -2.22 -5.08
C LEU A 19 18.73 -2.05 -4.37
N LEU A 20 18.27 -0.82 -4.19
CA LEU A 20 16.99 -0.52 -3.54
C LEU A 20 15.81 -1.12 -4.32
N LYS A 21 15.79 -0.95 -5.64
CA LYS A 21 14.77 -1.58 -6.52
C LYS A 21 14.81 -3.12 -6.47
N LYS A 22 15.99 -3.71 -6.40
CA LYS A 22 16.13 -5.16 -6.22
C LYS A 22 15.65 -5.63 -4.86
N MET A 23 15.97 -4.90 -3.79
CA MET A 23 15.52 -5.22 -2.44
C MET A 23 14.00 -5.12 -2.31
N ILE A 24 13.37 -4.09 -2.87
CA ILE A 24 11.91 -3.92 -2.87
C ILE A 24 11.24 -5.09 -3.61
N LYS A 25 11.72 -5.47 -4.78
CA LYS A 25 11.18 -6.62 -5.53
C LYS A 25 11.32 -7.94 -4.78
N SER A 26 12.44 -8.15 -4.11
CA SER A 26 12.71 -9.35 -3.32
C SER A 26 11.86 -9.39 -2.04
N THR A 27 11.62 -8.25 -1.40
CA THR A 27 10.78 -8.16 -0.20
C THR A 27 9.30 -8.40 -0.52
N ILE A 28 8.80 -7.89 -1.64
CA ILE A 28 7.43 -8.15 -2.11
C ILE A 28 7.25 -9.63 -2.42
N ALA A 29 8.21 -10.27 -3.08
CA ALA A 29 8.16 -11.70 -3.36
C ALA A 29 8.23 -12.55 -2.07
N ALA A 30 9.01 -12.15 -1.07
CA ALA A 30 9.10 -12.83 0.20
C ALA A 30 7.82 -12.71 1.04
N VAL A 31 7.16 -11.55 1.03
CA VAL A 31 5.86 -11.32 1.69
C VAL A 31 4.77 -12.13 0.99
N ALA A 32 4.78 -12.23 -0.33
CA ALA A 32 3.81 -13.05 -1.07
C ALA A 32 4.01 -14.56 -0.88
N ALA A 33 5.24 -15.02 -0.59
CA ALA A 33 5.54 -16.43 -0.37
C ALA A 33 5.35 -16.89 1.09
N SER A 34 5.38 -15.96 2.06
CA SER A 34 5.28 -16.27 3.50
C SER A 34 3.93 -16.90 3.93
N PRO A 35 2.78 -16.61 3.29
CA PRO A 35 1.50 -17.17 3.71
C PRO A 35 1.39 -18.69 3.63
N PHE A 36 2.17 -19.32 2.76
CA PHE A 36 2.14 -20.77 2.61
C PHE A 36 2.73 -21.53 3.81
N LEU A 37 3.45 -20.86 4.70
CA LEU A 37 4.07 -21.50 5.87
C LEU A 37 3.18 -21.46 7.12
N PHE A 38 2.09 -20.71 7.11
CA PHE A 38 1.16 -20.57 8.25
C PHE A 38 -0.21 -21.23 8.04
N ALA A 39 -0.31 -22.18 7.14
CA ALA A 39 -1.56 -22.89 6.82
C ALA A 39 -2.08 -23.79 7.95
N GLY A 40 -2.06 -23.32 9.18
CA GLY A 40 -2.52 -24.06 10.35
C GLY A 40 -3.68 -23.44 11.14
N ALA A 41 -4.15 -22.24 10.78
CA ALA A 41 -5.29 -21.63 11.44
C ALA A 41 -6.51 -21.67 10.51
N ALA A 42 -7.56 -22.29 10.95
CA ALA A 42 -8.70 -22.75 10.17
C ALA A 42 -9.51 -21.67 9.42
N PHE A 43 -9.20 -20.40 9.53
CA PHE A 43 -9.92 -19.29 8.88
C PHE A 43 -9.02 -18.06 8.62
N ALA A 44 -7.75 -18.27 8.39
CA ALA A 44 -6.82 -17.20 8.05
C ALA A 44 -6.21 -17.47 6.68
N GLY A 45 -6.15 -16.47 5.82
CA GLY A 45 -5.60 -16.62 4.48
C GLY A 45 -4.98 -15.34 3.94
N PRO A 46 -4.00 -15.51 3.04
CA PRO A 46 -3.46 -14.39 2.29
C PRO A 46 -4.47 -13.93 1.23
N TYR A 47 -4.46 -12.64 0.94
CA TYR A 47 -5.22 -12.07 -0.17
C TYR A 47 -4.41 -11.00 -0.90
N VAL A 48 -4.82 -10.74 -2.12
CA VAL A 48 -4.35 -9.61 -2.92
C VAL A 48 -5.56 -8.80 -3.31
N ASN A 49 -5.53 -7.51 -3.10
CA ASN A 49 -6.55 -6.59 -3.56
C ASN A 49 -5.95 -5.61 -4.56
N LEU A 50 -6.61 -5.47 -5.71
CA LEU A 50 -6.30 -4.48 -6.72
C LEU A 50 -7.51 -3.58 -6.84
N GLU A 51 -7.34 -2.31 -6.57
CA GLU A 51 -8.43 -1.35 -6.57
C GLU A 51 -8.11 -0.16 -7.47
N ALA A 52 -9.11 0.26 -8.22
CA ALA A 52 -9.07 1.49 -8.98
C ALA A 52 -10.22 2.39 -8.52
N THR A 53 -9.90 3.60 -8.15
CA THR A 53 -10.86 4.60 -7.70
C THR A 53 -10.91 5.77 -8.66
N GLY A 54 -12.06 6.43 -8.76
CA GLY A 54 -12.22 7.61 -9.57
C GLY A 54 -13.20 8.58 -8.91
N SER A 55 -12.88 9.86 -8.97
CA SER A 55 -13.72 10.94 -8.47
C SER A 55 -14.28 11.75 -9.64
N TYR A 56 -15.59 11.91 -9.66
CA TYR A 56 -16.33 12.57 -10.75
C TYR A 56 -17.30 13.64 -10.19
N PRO A 57 -16.79 14.69 -9.57
CA PRO A 57 -17.65 15.79 -9.13
C PRO A 57 -18.33 16.40 -10.37
N ASP A 58 -19.64 16.58 -10.27
CA ASP A 58 -20.48 17.12 -11.36
C ASP A 58 -20.43 16.31 -12.68
N GLY A 59 -20.06 15.04 -12.60
CA GLY A 59 -19.99 14.13 -13.75
C GLY A 59 -18.71 14.20 -14.57
N ALA A 60 -17.76 15.07 -14.21
CA ALA A 60 -16.45 15.17 -14.84
C ALA A 60 -15.38 14.44 -13.99
N TYR A 61 -14.49 13.71 -14.64
CA TYR A 61 -13.34 13.08 -13.97
C TYR A 61 -12.42 14.17 -13.40
N THR A 62 -12.01 14.04 -12.16
CA THR A 62 -11.11 15.00 -11.50
C THR A 62 -9.84 14.31 -10.99
N SER A 63 -9.98 13.15 -10.42
CA SER A 63 -8.85 12.39 -9.88
C SER A 63 -9.17 10.92 -9.79
N GLY A 64 -8.17 10.10 -9.66
CA GLY A 64 -8.32 8.67 -9.43
C GLY A 64 -7.09 8.10 -8.75
N GLY A 65 -7.19 6.84 -8.36
CA GLY A 65 -6.11 6.11 -7.74
C GLY A 65 -6.07 4.66 -8.20
N LEU A 66 -4.89 4.12 -8.22
CA LEU A 66 -4.64 2.69 -8.37
C LEU A 66 -3.92 2.20 -7.13
N GLU A 67 -4.41 1.13 -6.56
CA GLU A 67 -3.87 0.52 -5.37
C GLU A 67 -3.69 -0.98 -5.57
N ALA A 68 -2.57 -1.49 -5.09
CA ALA A 68 -2.28 -2.92 -5.10
C ALA A 68 -1.76 -3.32 -3.72
N VAL A 69 -2.58 -3.98 -2.94
CA VAL A 69 -2.20 -4.41 -1.60
C VAL A 69 -2.20 -5.93 -1.48
N VAL A 70 -1.27 -6.43 -0.70
CA VAL A 70 -1.24 -7.80 -0.23
C VAL A 70 -1.55 -7.81 1.25
N GLY A 71 -2.32 -8.79 1.69
CA GLY A 71 -2.74 -8.84 3.07
C GLY A 71 -2.96 -10.24 3.56
N TYR A 72 -3.29 -10.28 4.82
CA TYR A 72 -3.68 -11.46 5.54
C TYR A 72 -4.95 -11.18 6.33
N GLU A 73 -5.93 -12.06 6.21
CA GLU A 73 -7.17 -11.94 6.95
C GLU A 73 -7.47 -13.22 7.71
N GLY A 74 -8.21 -13.12 8.78
CA GLY A 74 -8.58 -14.25 9.57
C GLY A 74 -9.78 -14.01 10.45
N GLN A 75 -10.27 -15.08 11.02
CA GLN A 75 -11.36 -15.04 11.99
C GLN A 75 -11.02 -15.89 13.18
N THR A 76 -11.26 -15.38 14.37
CA THR A 76 -11.13 -16.14 15.62
C THR A 76 -12.33 -17.05 15.82
N THR A 77 -12.17 -18.05 16.67
CA THR A 77 -13.27 -18.96 17.10
C THR A 77 -14.48 -18.22 17.72
N ASN A 78 -14.26 -17.03 18.27
CA ASN A 78 -15.32 -16.18 18.86
C ASN A 78 -16.00 -15.27 17.83
N GLY A 79 -15.70 -15.41 16.53
CA GLY A 79 -16.33 -14.61 15.48
C GLY A 79 -15.72 -13.22 15.28
N ILE A 80 -14.55 -12.94 15.87
CA ILE A 80 -13.83 -11.70 15.61
C ILE A 80 -13.05 -11.88 14.30
N GLY A 81 -13.43 -11.12 13.28
CA GLY A 81 -12.69 -10.99 12.04
C GLY A 81 -11.59 -9.94 12.18
N TRP A 82 -10.47 -10.15 11.52
CA TRP A 82 -9.37 -9.18 11.44
C TRP A 82 -8.66 -9.30 10.11
N TYR A 83 -8.02 -8.21 9.70
CA TYR A 83 -7.15 -8.20 8.55
C TYR A 83 -6.04 -7.17 8.71
N VAL A 84 -4.94 -7.42 8.03
CA VAL A 84 -3.84 -6.51 7.85
C VAL A 84 -3.39 -6.57 6.40
N SER A 85 -3.18 -5.43 5.79
CA SER A 85 -2.68 -5.38 4.41
C SER A 85 -1.82 -4.15 4.18
N GLY A 86 -1.07 -4.18 3.10
CA GLY A 86 -0.29 -3.04 2.67
C GLY A 86 0.26 -3.22 1.26
N GLY A 87 0.58 -2.11 0.64
CA GLY A 87 1.12 -2.11 -0.71
C GLY A 87 1.25 -0.72 -1.32
N PRO A 88 1.70 -0.65 -2.57
CA PRO A 88 1.82 0.60 -3.28
C PRO A 88 0.45 1.16 -3.70
N THR A 89 0.37 2.47 -3.66
CA THR A 89 -0.73 3.26 -4.21
C THR A 89 -0.18 4.39 -5.06
N VAL A 90 -0.88 4.77 -6.09
CA VAL A 90 -0.56 5.90 -6.95
C VAL A 90 -1.83 6.67 -7.26
N THR A 91 -1.75 7.98 -7.20
CA THR A 91 -2.86 8.88 -7.53
C THR A 91 -2.63 9.54 -8.88
N HIS A 92 -3.71 9.79 -9.61
CA HIS A 92 -3.73 10.58 -10.83
C HIS A 92 -4.69 11.74 -10.66
N THR A 93 -4.26 12.91 -11.11
CA THR A 93 -5.09 14.13 -11.07
C THR A 93 -5.17 14.70 -12.48
N GLU A 94 -6.38 15.00 -12.95
CA GLU A 94 -6.61 15.53 -14.30
C GLU A 94 -5.83 16.84 -14.55
N THR A 95 -5.77 17.71 -13.55
CA THR A 95 -5.08 19.00 -13.66
C THR A 95 -3.58 18.87 -13.95
N ALA A 96 -2.95 17.81 -13.51
CA ALA A 96 -1.53 17.55 -13.73
C ALA A 96 -1.27 16.68 -14.97
N ASP A 97 -2.28 15.96 -15.46
CA ASP A 97 -2.19 14.95 -16.54
C ASP A 97 -1.03 13.97 -16.36
N GLU A 98 -0.66 13.73 -15.11
CA GLU A 98 0.43 12.86 -14.70
C GLU A 98 0.02 12.01 -13.49
N PHE A 99 0.62 10.84 -13.38
CA PHE A 99 0.56 10.05 -12.17
C PHE A 99 1.48 10.67 -11.11
N GLY A 100 0.96 10.80 -9.90
CA GLY A 100 1.74 11.20 -8.74
C GLY A 100 2.81 10.18 -8.36
N ASP A 101 3.57 10.48 -7.35
CA ASP A 101 4.57 9.57 -6.80
C ASP A 101 3.91 8.31 -6.26
N VAL A 102 4.66 7.21 -6.29
CA VAL A 102 4.22 5.96 -5.68
C VAL A 102 4.37 6.08 -4.17
N GLU A 103 3.26 6.04 -3.48
CA GLU A 103 3.17 5.99 -2.03
C GLU A 103 2.92 4.56 -1.53
N PHE A 104 3.06 4.33 -0.24
CA PHE A 104 2.71 3.07 0.38
C PHE A 104 1.54 3.27 1.34
N ILE A 105 0.56 2.38 1.24
CA ILE A 105 -0.60 2.37 2.10
C ILE A 105 -0.61 1.09 2.94
N GLY A 106 -1.07 1.21 4.17
CA GLY A 106 -1.28 0.08 5.06
C GLY A 106 -2.64 0.15 5.72
N TYR A 107 -3.25 -0.99 5.95
CA TYR A 107 -4.55 -1.16 6.57
C TYR A 107 -4.47 -2.15 7.72
N LEU A 108 -5.15 -1.83 8.80
CA LEU A 108 -5.44 -2.73 9.91
C LEU A 108 -6.91 -2.61 10.25
N GLY A 109 -7.64 -3.69 10.12
CA GLY A 109 -9.07 -3.69 10.37
C GLY A 109 -9.54 -4.89 11.17
N GLY A 110 -10.73 -4.75 11.73
CA GLY A 110 -11.39 -5.80 12.45
C GLY A 110 -12.91 -5.64 12.44
N SER A 111 -13.58 -6.74 12.67
CA SER A 111 -15.03 -6.81 12.73
C SER A 111 -15.49 -7.79 13.82
N TYR A 112 -16.60 -7.45 14.44
CA TYR A 112 -17.27 -8.34 15.38
C TYR A 112 -18.79 -8.17 15.28
N ASP A 113 -19.47 -9.25 14.97
CA ASP A 113 -20.92 -9.25 14.70
C ASP A 113 -21.27 -8.24 13.59
N LYS A 114 -21.88 -7.14 13.93
CA LYS A 114 -22.28 -6.06 13.00
C LYS A 114 -21.30 -4.90 12.96
N PHE A 115 -20.41 -4.83 13.91
CA PHE A 115 -19.46 -3.71 14.04
C PHE A 115 -18.20 -3.98 13.24
N TYR A 116 -17.66 -2.93 12.64
CA TYR A 116 -16.33 -2.98 12.00
C TYR A 116 -15.57 -1.69 12.25
N GLY A 117 -14.26 -1.80 12.23
CA GLY A 117 -13.34 -0.67 12.31
C GLY A 117 -12.09 -0.92 11.50
N GLU A 118 -11.50 0.14 10.98
CA GLU A 118 -10.26 0.10 10.21
C GLU A 118 -9.45 1.35 10.48
N ILE A 119 -8.15 1.18 10.57
CA ILE A 119 -7.16 2.24 10.57
C ILE A 119 -6.30 2.05 9.32
N SER A 120 -6.04 3.12 8.61
CA SER A 120 -5.12 3.13 7.47
C SER A 120 -4.09 4.24 7.62
N GLY A 121 -2.92 4.02 7.01
CA GLY A 121 -1.85 5.00 6.94
C GLY A 121 -1.24 5.01 5.56
N VAL A 122 -1.04 6.20 5.00
CA VAL A 122 -0.39 6.42 3.70
C VAL A 122 0.88 7.21 3.94
N THR A 123 1.99 6.72 3.39
CA THR A 123 3.27 7.45 3.44
C THR A 123 3.25 8.56 2.40
N ALA A 124 3.55 9.79 2.82
CA ALA A 124 3.71 10.94 1.96
C ALA A 124 5.05 11.62 2.30
N GLU A 125 6.00 11.58 1.40
CA GLU A 125 7.35 12.16 1.54
C GLU A 125 7.99 11.94 2.92
N ASP A 126 7.78 12.85 3.86
CA ASP A 126 8.36 12.81 5.22
C ASP A 126 7.34 12.48 6.32
N ASP A 127 6.07 12.28 5.97
CA ASP A 127 4.98 12.08 6.91
C ASP A 127 4.14 10.84 6.60
N VAL A 128 3.33 10.43 7.56
CA VAL A 128 2.31 9.40 7.39
C VAL A 128 0.95 9.98 7.68
N ASN A 129 0.09 10.00 6.68
CA ASN A 129 -1.29 10.42 6.83
C ASN A 129 -2.14 9.26 7.33
N TRP A 130 -2.77 9.44 8.48
CA TRP A 130 -3.60 8.44 9.12
C TRP A 130 -5.08 8.71 8.88
N ALA A 131 -5.83 7.66 8.66
CA ALA A 131 -7.29 7.69 8.61
C ALA A 131 -7.87 6.54 9.43
N ALA A 132 -9.05 6.75 9.98
CA ALA A 132 -9.78 5.72 10.70
C ALA A 132 -11.24 5.75 10.26
N LYS A 133 -11.84 4.58 10.13
CA LYS A 133 -13.27 4.43 9.90
C LYS A 133 -13.84 3.36 10.82
N ALA A 134 -15.08 3.56 11.25
CA ALA A 134 -15.84 2.58 12.00
C ALA A 134 -17.31 2.62 11.54
N GLY A 135 -17.96 1.50 11.61
CA GLY A 135 -19.34 1.42 11.16
C GLY A 135 -20.08 0.19 11.66
N VAL A 136 -21.34 0.14 11.28
CA VAL A 136 -22.23 -0.97 11.57
C VAL A 136 -22.83 -1.46 10.25
N LYS A 137 -22.75 -2.76 10.02
CA LYS A 137 -23.28 -3.40 8.82
C LYS A 137 -24.44 -4.31 9.21
N PHE A 138 -25.59 -4.06 8.61
CA PHE A 138 -26.75 -4.93 8.74
C PHE A 138 -26.90 -5.79 7.47
N THR A 139 -27.05 -7.08 7.64
CA THR A 139 -27.42 -8.04 6.58
C THR A 139 -28.85 -8.53 6.83
N PHE A 140 -29.69 -8.46 5.83
CA PHE A 140 -31.09 -8.90 5.88
C PHE A 140 -31.28 -10.18 5.08
#